data_5c443c5aabc8947cac53a82d5acc50a6
#
_entry.id   5c443c5aabc8947cac53a82d5acc50a6
#
_cell.length_a   1.000
_cell.length_b   1.000
_cell.length_c   1.000
_cell.angle_alpha   90.00
_cell.angle_beta   90.00
_cell.angle_gamma   90.00
#
_symmetry.space_group_name_H-M   'P 1'
#
loop_
_entity.id
_entity.type
_entity.pdbx_description
1 polymer ?
#
loop_
_entity_poly.entity_id
_entity_poly.type
_entity_poly.pdbx_seq_one_letter_code
_entity_poly.pdbx_strand_id
1 'polypeptide(L)'
;TIARDFSDLADAASVAKVVIRLLVAAILGGMLGFERESAGKPAGLRTHMLVAMGAAIFVMVPQLLGAEGADITRVIQGLVAGIGFLGAGAIMNKGDDARGLTTAASIWLTAAVGMGAGLGREALAVMSTILALVVLAVIPRIAGQFQ
;
A
#
# COMPACT_ATOMS: atom_id res chain seq x y z
N THR A 1 2.84 -34.69 -1.44
CA THR A 1 2.72 -34.66 0.04
C THR A 1 2.67 -33.22 0.51
N ILE A 2 1.87 -32.92 1.51
CA ILE A 2 1.62 -31.59 2.08
C ILE A 2 2.92 -30.79 2.30
N ALA A 3 3.99 -31.44 2.77
CA ALA A 3 5.31 -30.80 2.95
C ALA A 3 5.94 -30.27 1.64
N ARG A 4 5.57 -30.81 0.48
CA ARG A 4 6.02 -30.34 -0.83
C ARG A 4 5.21 -29.15 -1.32
N ASP A 5 3.94 -29.09 -0.94
CA ASP A 5 3.03 -28.02 -1.36
C ASP A 5 3.30 -26.69 -0.61
N PHE A 6 4.06 -26.79 0.52
CA PHE A 6 4.55 -25.63 1.28
C PHE A 6 6.06 -25.38 1.12
N SER A 7 6.70 -25.96 0.10
CA SER A 7 8.14 -25.81 -0.18
C SER A 7 8.47 -24.75 -1.21
N ASP A 8 7.52 -23.88 -1.54
CA ASP A 8 7.69 -22.71 -2.39
C ASP A 8 8.68 -21.68 -1.81
N LEU A 9 8.91 -21.72 -0.49
CA LEU A 9 9.97 -20.99 0.19
C LEU A 9 11.10 -21.95 0.54
N ALA A 10 12.10 -22.03 -0.33
CA ALA A 10 13.12 -23.07 -0.33
C ALA A 10 14.04 -23.10 0.90
N ASP A 11 14.15 -21.99 1.64
CA ASP A 11 15.02 -21.86 2.81
C ASP A 11 14.49 -20.87 3.85
N ALA A 12 15.03 -20.94 5.06
CA ALA A 12 14.65 -20.04 6.15
C ALA A 12 14.94 -18.55 5.85
N ALA A 13 15.92 -18.26 5.01
CA ALA A 13 16.26 -16.89 4.61
C ALA A 13 15.20 -16.30 3.69
N SER A 14 14.67 -17.09 2.76
CA SER A 14 13.54 -16.69 1.88
C SER A 14 12.28 -16.46 2.68
N VAL A 15 11.95 -17.34 3.63
CA VAL A 15 10.83 -17.15 4.57
C VAL A 15 10.99 -15.85 5.34
N ALA A 16 12.15 -15.64 5.96
CA ALA A 16 12.42 -14.43 6.73
C ALA A 16 12.26 -13.16 5.88
N LYS A 17 12.78 -13.16 4.65
CA LYS A 17 12.65 -12.04 3.71
C LYS A 17 11.20 -11.70 3.39
N VAL A 18 10.37 -12.70 3.08
CA VAL A 18 8.94 -12.51 2.80
C VAL A 18 8.22 -11.94 4.02
N VAL A 19 8.44 -12.54 5.20
CA VAL A 19 7.82 -12.07 6.44
C VAL A 19 8.22 -10.64 6.77
N ILE A 20 9.50 -10.30 6.68
CA ILE A 20 9.98 -8.93 6.95
C ILE A 20 9.33 -7.93 5.99
N ARG A 21 9.28 -8.21 4.68
CA ARG A 21 8.67 -7.32 3.69
C ARG A 21 7.18 -7.13 3.94
N LEU A 22 6.46 -8.19 4.31
CA LEU A 22 5.04 -8.10 4.66
C LEU A 22 4.82 -7.30 5.93
N LEU A 23 5.66 -7.48 6.95
CA LEU A 23 5.60 -6.69 8.18
C LEU A 23 5.89 -5.21 7.91
N VAL A 24 6.90 -4.91 7.10
CA VAL A 24 7.20 -3.52 6.69
C VAL A 24 6.00 -2.93 5.96
N ALA A 25 5.43 -3.63 4.98
CA ALA A 25 4.24 -3.17 4.27
C ALA A 25 3.06 -2.92 5.23
N ALA A 26 2.80 -3.85 6.14
CA ALA A 26 1.73 -3.72 7.13
C ALA A 26 1.94 -2.52 8.07
N ILE A 27 3.15 -2.32 8.56
CA ILE A 27 3.49 -1.21 9.47
C ILE A 27 3.34 0.12 8.74
N LEU A 28 3.93 0.28 7.56
CA LEU A 28 3.86 1.52 6.80
C LEU A 28 2.43 1.84 6.34
N GLY A 29 1.69 0.84 5.86
CA GLY A 29 0.27 0.97 5.56
C GLY A 29 -0.55 1.31 6.81
N GLY A 30 -0.21 0.68 7.95
CA GLY A 30 -0.83 0.95 9.24
C GLY A 30 -0.61 2.39 9.72
N MET A 31 0.58 2.95 9.54
CA MET A 31 0.87 4.35 9.89
C MET A 31 -0.02 5.32 9.10
N LEU A 32 -0.16 5.10 7.78
CA LEU A 32 -1.05 5.90 6.94
C LEU A 32 -2.52 5.72 7.35
N GLY A 33 -2.93 4.47 7.58
CA GLY A 33 -4.29 4.14 7.98
C GLY A 33 -4.66 4.68 9.36
N PHE A 34 -3.74 4.67 10.31
CA PHE A 34 -3.94 5.24 11.63
C PHE A 34 -4.19 6.76 11.58
N GLU A 35 -3.41 7.47 10.76
CA GLU A 35 -3.62 8.90 10.53
C GLU A 35 -5.02 9.14 9.93
N ARG A 36 -5.43 8.35 8.92
CA ARG A 36 -6.76 8.47 8.30
C ARG A 36 -7.90 8.16 9.26
N GLU A 37 -7.76 7.11 10.06
CA GLU A 37 -8.76 6.74 11.08
C GLU A 37 -8.88 7.81 12.15
N SER A 38 -7.75 8.34 12.64
CA SER A 38 -7.72 9.43 13.62
C SER A 38 -8.31 10.73 13.07
N ALA A 39 -8.25 10.95 11.76
CA ALA A 39 -8.90 12.07 11.08
C ALA A 39 -10.38 11.81 10.73
N GLY A 40 -10.97 10.70 11.20
CA GLY A 40 -12.38 10.35 10.97
C GLY A 40 -12.71 10.01 9.51
N LYS A 41 -11.74 9.49 8.74
CA LYS A 41 -11.93 9.13 7.33
C LYS A 41 -12.43 7.68 7.18
N PRO A 42 -13.21 7.37 6.12
CA PRO A 42 -13.86 6.05 5.95
C PRO A 42 -12.88 4.89 5.83
N ALA A 43 -11.75 5.07 5.12
CA ALA A 43 -10.69 4.08 5.01
C ALA A 43 -9.66 4.32 6.12
N GLY A 44 -9.61 3.42 7.09
CA GLY A 44 -8.74 3.52 8.27
C GLY A 44 -7.61 2.51 8.26
N LEU A 45 -7.17 2.15 9.47
CA LEU A 45 -6.03 1.29 9.77
C LEU A 45 -6.06 -0.03 8.98
N ARG A 46 -7.14 -0.79 9.10
CA ARG A 46 -7.26 -2.11 8.47
C ARG A 46 -7.17 -2.04 6.95
N THR A 47 -7.87 -1.08 6.36
CA THR A 47 -7.89 -0.90 4.89
C THR A 47 -6.49 -0.65 4.35
N HIS A 48 -5.75 0.28 4.94
CA HIS A 48 -4.40 0.64 4.49
C HIS A 48 -3.41 -0.49 4.72
N MET A 49 -3.47 -1.20 5.86
CA MET A 49 -2.63 -2.38 6.10
C MET A 49 -2.86 -3.47 5.04
N LEU A 50 -4.11 -3.82 4.76
CA LEU A 50 -4.46 -4.84 3.78
C LEU A 50 -4.07 -4.44 2.35
N VAL A 51 -4.25 -3.19 1.97
CA VAL A 51 -3.83 -2.67 0.67
C VAL A 51 -2.33 -2.75 0.50
N ALA A 52 -1.55 -2.32 1.51
CA ALA A 52 -0.08 -2.39 1.46
C ALA A 52 0.42 -3.84 1.39
N MET A 53 -0.11 -4.72 2.23
CA MET A 53 0.26 -6.15 2.23
C MET A 53 -0.12 -6.82 0.92
N GLY A 54 -1.32 -6.58 0.39
CA GLY A 54 -1.76 -7.12 -0.89
C GLY A 54 -0.86 -6.67 -2.04
N ALA A 55 -0.53 -5.38 -2.10
CA ALA A 55 0.38 -4.84 -3.10
C ALA A 55 1.79 -5.45 -2.99
N ALA A 56 2.30 -5.66 -1.76
CA ALA A 56 3.58 -6.34 -1.54
C ALA A 56 3.57 -7.78 -2.06
N ILE A 57 2.50 -8.54 -1.77
CA ILE A 57 2.33 -9.93 -2.24
C ILE A 57 2.31 -9.98 -3.77
N PHE A 58 1.53 -9.12 -4.42
CA PHE A 58 1.41 -9.11 -5.89
C PHE A 58 2.73 -8.90 -6.61
N VAL A 59 3.69 -8.17 -6.03
CA VAL A 59 5.01 -8.00 -6.64
C VAL A 59 6.02 -9.03 -6.16
N MET A 60 5.86 -9.62 -4.97
CA MET A 60 6.75 -10.67 -4.46
C MET A 60 6.53 -12.01 -5.16
N VAL A 61 5.28 -12.41 -5.42
CA VAL A 61 4.98 -13.71 -6.04
C VAL A 61 5.70 -13.90 -7.37
N PRO A 62 5.62 -12.99 -8.37
CA PRO A 62 6.36 -13.16 -9.60
C PRO A 62 7.88 -13.15 -9.40
N GLN A 63 8.42 -12.37 -8.43
CA GLN A 63 9.85 -12.42 -8.11
C GLN A 63 10.28 -13.80 -7.59
N LEU A 64 9.48 -14.43 -6.73
CA LEU A 64 9.74 -15.78 -6.24
C LEU A 64 9.72 -16.83 -7.36
N LEU A 65 8.96 -16.58 -8.43
CA LEU A 65 8.91 -17.40 -9.63
C LEU A 65 10.02 -17.06 -10.65
N GLY A 66 10.95 -16.16 -10.31
CA GLY A 66 12.07 -15.77 -11.18
C GLY A 66 11.71 -14.74 -12.25
N ALA A 67 10.57 -14.07 -12.13
CA ALA A 67 10.20 -13.01 -13.06
C ALA A 67 11.06 -11.75 -12.84
N GLU A 68 11.49 -11.15 -13.93
CA GLU A 68 12.35 -9.96 -13.95
C GLU A 68 11.86 -8.91 -14.96
N GLY A 69 12.29 -7.67 -14.78
CA GLY A 69 12.14 -6.60 -15.77
C GLY A 69 10.72 -6.39 -16.25
N ALA A 70 10.46 -6.74 -17.52
CA ALA A 70 9.16 -6.48 -18.17
C ALA A 70 7.97 -7.20 -17.51
N ASP A 71 8.18 -8.38 -16.95
CA ASP A 71 7.09 -9.15 -16.32
C ASP A 71 6.67 -8.51 -15.01
N ILE A 72 7.63 -8.06 -14.20
CA ILE A 72 7.33 -7.27 -12.98
C ILE A 72 6.62 -5.97 -13.35
N THR A 73 7.05 -5.29 -14.41
CA THR A 73 6.42 -4.06 -14.88
C THR A 73 4.95 -4.27 -15.27
N ARG A 74 4.61 -5.40 -15.90
CA ARG A 74 3.21 -5.74 -16.24
C ARG A 74 2.36 -5.95 -14.99
N VAL A 75 2.91 -6.59 -13.95
CA VAL A 75 2.22 -6.76 -12.67
C VAL A 75 1.97 -5.41 -12.02
N ILE A 76 2.96 -4.52 -12.00
CA ILE A 76 2.83 -3.16 -11.48
C ILE A 76 1.73 -2.40 -12.24
N GLN A 77 1.70 -2.46 -13.57
CA GLN A 77 0.67 -1.83 -14.39
C GLN A 77 -0.73 -2.33 -14.02
N GLY A 78 -0.89 -3.66 -13.90
CA GLY A 78 -2.14 -4.28 -13.46
C GLY A 78 -2.57 -3.85 -12.06
N LEU A 79 -1.62 -3.78 -11.13
CA LEU A 79 -1.89 -3.35 -9.76
C LEU A 79 -2.30 -1.87 -9.71
N VAL A 80 -1.59 -0.99 -10.42
CA VAL A 80 -1.91 0.44 -10.49
C VAL A 80 -3.31 0.67 -11.06
N ALA A 81 -3.69 -0.09 -12.10
CA ALA A 81 -5.04 -0.04 -12.66
C ALA A 81 -6.09 -0.59 -11.68
N GLY A 82 -5.80 -1.74 -11.05
CA GLY A 82 -6.71 -2.42 -10.12
C GLY A 82 -7.00 -1.61 -8.86
N ILE A 83 -6.00 -0.96 -8.28
CA ILE A 83 -6.18 -0.13 -7.09
C ILE A 83 -7.03 1.11 -7.39
N GLY A 84 -7.08 1.54 -8.66
CA GLY A 84 -7.97 2.60 -9.11
C GLY A 84 -9.45 2.29 -8.86
N PHE A 85 -9.85 1.01 -8.93
CA PHE A 85 -11.20 0.55 -8.60
C PHE A 85 -11.54 0.77 -7.12
N LEU A 86 -10.62 0.44 -6.20
CA LEU A 86 -10.79 0.70 -4.77
C LEU A 86 -10.82 2.21 -4.50
N GLY A 87 -9.96 2.98 -5.16
CA GLY A 87 -9.95 4.43 -5.08
C GLY A 87 -11.28 5.03 -5.54
N ALA A 88 -11.82 4.59 -6.66
CA ALA A 88 -13.12 5.02 -7.16
C ALA A 88 -14.25 4.69 -6.17
N GLY A 89 -14.19 3.49 -5.54
CA GLY A 89 -15.15 3.08 -4.51
C GLY A 89 -15.11 3.96 -3.25
N ALA A 90 -13.99 4.61 -2.96
CA ALA A 90 -13.85 5.53 -1.84
C ALA A 90 -14.38 6.95 -2.13
N ILE A 91 -14.62 7.28 -3.40
CA ILE A 91 -15.16 8.57 -3.82
C ILE A 91 -16.69 8.50 -3.81
N MET A 92 -17.31 9.39 -3.05
CA MET A 92 -18.77 9.51 -2.94
C MET A 92 -19.21 10.86 -3.48
N ASN A 93 -20.15 10.83 -4.42
CA ASN A 93 -20.80 12.04 -4.91
C ASN A 93 -22.10 12.28 -4.13
N LYS A 94 -22.23 13.46 -3.53
CA LYS A 94 -23.49 13.96 -2.94
C LYS A 94 -23.81 15.32 -3.55
N GLY A 95 -24.66 15.32 -4.58
CA GLY A 95 -24.96 16.53 -5.35
C GLY A 95 -23.72 16.99 -6.13
N ASP A 96 -23.38 18.26 -6.03
CA ASP A 96 -22.21 18.86 -6.72
C ASP A 96 -20.88 18.66 -5.96
N ASP A 97 -20.91 18.04 -4.75
CA ASP A 97 -19.72 17.80 -3.92
C ASP A 97 -19.14 16.38 -4.10
N ALA A 98 -17.92 16.30 -4.60
CA ALA A 98 -17.14 15.06 -4.59
C ALA A 98 -16.36 14.92 -3.28
N ARG A 99 -16.71 13.90 -2.49
CA ARG A 99 -16.03 13.58 -1.21
C ARG A 99 -15.20 12.32 -1.34
N GLY A 100 -14.14 12.21 -0.53
CA GLY A 100 -13.30 11.02 -0.49
C GLY A 100 -12.12 11.03 -1.45
N LEU A 101 -11.85 12.11 -2.17
CA LEU A 101 -10.71 12.23 -3.08
C LEU A 101 -9.37 11.99 -2.38
N THR A 102 -9.16 12.60 -1.21
CA THR A 102 -7.94 12.39 -0.41
C THR A 102 -7.86 10.95 0.10
N THR A 103 -8.99 10.35 0.47
CA THR A 103 -9.06 8.93 0.87
C THR A 103 -8.67 8.02 -0.28
N ALA A 104 -9.20 8.25 -1.48
CA ALA A 104 -8.83 7.50 -2.68
C ALA A 104 -7.34 7.65 -3.00
N ALA A 105 -6.80 8.87 -2.94
CA ALA A 105 -5.37 9.15 -3.15
C ALA A 105 -4.50 8.46 -2.09
N SER A 106 -4.91 8.42 -0.81
CA SER A 106 -4.17 7.73 0.25
C SER A 106 -4.15 6.21 0.05
N ILE A 107 -5.25 5.60 -0.38
CA ILE A 107 -5.32 4.17 -0.73
C ILE A 107 -4.36 3.87 -1.89
N TRP A 108 -4.39 4.70 -2.93
CA TRP A 108 -3.53 4.54 -4.11
C TRP A 108 -2.04 4.63 -3.74
N LEU A 109 -1.65 5.62 -2.94
CA LEU A 109 -0.27 5.76 -2.44
C LEU A 109 0.13 4.61 -1.53
N THR A 110 -0.78 4.11 -0.68
CA THR A 110 -0.53 2.96 0.19
C THR A 110 -0.19 1.70 -0.61
N ALA A 111 -0.83 1.49 -1.76
CA ALA A 111 -0.45 0.41 -2.66
C ALA A 111 0.98 0.60 -3.21
N ALA A 112 1.36 1.82 -3.58
CA ALA A 112 2.73 2.12 -4.03
C ALA A 112 3.77 1.86 -2.92
N VAL A 113 3.47 2.22 -1.67
CA VAL A 113 4.31 1.92 -0.50
C VAL A 113 4.46 0.41 -0.31
N GLY A 114 3.35 -0.33 -0.39
CA GLY A 114 3.36 -1.80 -0.31
C GLY A 114 4.18 -2.45 -1.43
N MET A 115 4.04 -1.97 -2.67
CA MET A 115 4.90 -2.41 -3.79
C MET A 115 6.38 -2.16 -3.50
N GLY A 116 6.73 -0.98 -2.99
CA GLY A 116 8.10 -0.64 -2.61
C GLY A 116 8.67 -1.63 -1.59
N ALA A 117 7.93 -1.94 -0.54
CA ALA A 117 8.30 -2.93 0.46
C ALA A 117 8.45 -4.34 -0.15
N GLY A 118 7.49 -4.78 -0.98
CA GLY A 118 7.53 -6.08 -1.65
C GLY A 118 8.69 -6.24 -2.62
N LEU A 119 9.09 -5.16 -3.30
CA LEU A 119 10.23 -5.14 -4.20
C LEU A 119 11.59 -5.05 -3.49
N GLY A 120 11.61 -4.95 -2.15
CA GLY A 120 12.84 -4.76 -1.39
C GLY A 120 13.41 -3.33 -1.51
N ARG A 121 12.52 -2.35 -1.71
CA ARG A 121 12.86 -0.93 -1.75
C ARG A 121 12.34 -0.24 -0.48
N GLU A 122 12.70 -0.79 0.67
CA GLU A 122 12.20 -0.39 1.98
C GLU A 122 12.47 1.08 2.29
N ALA A 123 13.66 1.58 1.94
CA ALA A 123 14.00 3.00 2.14
C ALA A 123 13.05 3.92 1.35
N LEU A 124 12.75 3.57 0.09
CA LEU A 124 11.79 4.33 -0.72
C LEU A 124 10.39 4.29 -0.09
N ALA A 125 9.96 3.12 0.36
CA ALA A 125 8.65 2.95 1.00
C ALA A 125 8.54 3.78 2.29
N VAL A 126 9.58 3.76 3.15
CA VAL A 126 9.64 4.56 4.38
C VAL A 126 9.61 6.07 4.07
N MET A 127 10.46 6.53 3.15
CA MET A 127 10.50 7.95 2.77
C MET A 127 9.16 8.43 2.21
N SER A 128 8.54 7.63 1.34
CA SER A 128 7.21 7.94 0.78
C SER A 128 6.14 8.00 1.87
N THR A 129 6.18 7.10 2.85
CA THR A 129 5.25 7.10 3.98
C THR A 129 5.42 8.35 4.85
N ILE A 130 6.66 8.74 5.15
CA ILE A 130 6.95 9.96 5.95
C ILE A 130 6.40 11.20 5.22
N LEU A 131 6.70 11.35 3.92
CA LEU A 131 6.20 12.46 3.12
C LEU A 131 4.68 12.48 3.05
N ALA A 132 4.06 11.32 2.88
CA ALA A 132 2.60 11.20 2.86
C ALA A 132 1.97 11.62 4.19
N LEU A 133 2.55 11.20 5.33
CA LEU A 133 2.09 11.61 6.66
C LEU A 133 2.20 13.13 6.86
N VAL A 134 3.28 13.74 6.37
CA VAL A 134 3.43 15.21 6.40
C VAL A 134 2.31 15.85 5.59
N VAL A 135 2.04 15.39 4.37
CA VAL A 135 0.95 15.92 3.54
C VAL A 135 -0.41 15.76 4.20
N LEU A 136 -0.69 14.57 4.73
CA LEU A 136 -2.00 14.23 5.29
C LEU A 136 -2.27 14.93 6.64
N ALA A 137 -1.24 15.12 7.46
CA ALA A 137 -1.37 15.67 8.80
C ALA A 137 -1.12 17.18 8.87
N VAL A 138 -0.19 17.73 8.07
CA VAL A 138 0.24 19.12 8.16
C VAL A 138 -0.57 20.03 7.26
N ILE A 139 -0.80 19.64 6.00
CA ILE A 139 -1.52 20.49 5.04
C ILE A 139 -2.90 20.91 5.51
N PRO A 140 -3.76 20.03 6.06
CA PRO A 140 -5.08 20.43 6.57
C PRO A 140 -5.01 21.45 7.70
N ARG A 141 -3.98 21.37 8.56
CA ARG A 141 -3.80 22.32 9.66
C ARG A 141 -3.44 23.72 9.17
N ILE A 142 -2.60 23.79 8.13
CA ILE A 142 -2.21 25.06 7.50
C ILE A 142 -3.40 25.65 6.73
N ALA A 143 -4.09 24.83 5.94
CA ALA A 143 -5.23 25.28 5.13
C ALA A 143 -6.39 25.80 5.99
N GLY A 144 -6.65 25.20 7.16
CA GLY A 144 -7.67 25.65 8.10
C GLY A 144 -7.37 27.00 8.78
N GLN A 145 -6.14 27.50 8.69
CA GLN A 145 -5.76 28.83 9.21
C GLN A 145 -6.07 29.99 8.24
N PHE A 146 -6.41 29.66 6.98
CA PHE A 146 -6.69 30.64 5.93
C PHE A 146 -8.19 30.77 5.59
N GLN A 147 -9.07 30.09 6.32
CA GLN A 147 -10.52 30.23 6.29
C GLN A 147 -11.02 30.95 7.54
#